data_8f6f2d3978e4b682fe9fc180b8feb02c
#
_entry.id   8f6f2d3978e4b682fe9fc180b8feb02c
#
_cell.length_a   1.000
_cell.length_b   1.000
_cell.length_c   1.000
_cell.angle_alpha   90.00
_cell.angle_beta   90.00
_cell.angle_gamma   90.00
#
_symmetry.space_group_name_H-M   'P 1'
#
loop_
_entity.id
_entity.type
_entity.pdbx_description
1 polymer ?
#
loop_
_entity_poly.entity_id
_entity_poly.type
_entity_poly.pdbx_seq_one_letter_code
_entity_poly.pdbx_strand_id
1 'polypeptide(L)'
;IRVDHLPLDSRRELRRVGHADVQRLISAEVSVTKVSEIKPRIHRSIFQCSCDYEIEIMQRDHTELEEPLQCDGCGERKGRVKFTLIKEKCSLVDNQKIEIQEIPERVPSGAQPSSGMVILEGDLVNRVLPGTRIIANMIPQMHSERKGSRKTPLFEIFYSMVSVEAETEPFTEINIEEDDINEIKSLVENRRDDLLELLISSIAPSIFATRTLYWVKRSLALQLFGGVARVSPDGTRTR
;
A
#
# COMPACT_ATOMS: atom_id res chain seq x y z
N ILE A 1 -0.30 -13.37 -11.74
CA ILE A 1 0.48 -12.67 -12.77
C ILE A 1 0.67 -11.25 -12.27
N ARG A 2 1.92 -10.74 -12.27
CA ARG A 2 2.29 -9.36 -12.01
C ARG A 2 2.69 -8.69 -13.31
N VAL A 3 2.31 -7.44 -13.49
CA VAL A 3 2.60 -6.69 -14.72
C VAL A 3 3.16 -5.35 -14.31
N ASP A 4 4.41 -5.11 -14.66
CA ASP A 4 5.14 -3.89 -14.37
C ASP A 4 5.44 -3.11 -15.66
N HIS A 5 5.83 -1.86 -15.52
CA HIS A 5 6.21 -0.98 -16.63
C HIS A 5 5.13 -0.83 -17.71
N LEU A 6 3.92 -0.50 -17.28
CA LEU A 6 2.82 -0.28 -18.21
C LEU A 6 3.11 0.90 -19.17
N PRO A 7 2.66 0.81 -20.44
CA PRO A 7 2.84 1.89 -21.41
C PRO A 7 2.14 3.19 -20.94
N LEU A 8 2.64 4.33 -21.45
CA LEU A 8 2.14 5.66 -21.07
C LEU A 8 0.63 5.83 -21.31
N ASP A 9 0.07 5.16 -22.30
CA ASP A 9 -1.36 5.20 -22.60
C ASP A 9 -2.23 4.59 -21.49
N SER A 10 -1.65 3.75 -20.64
CA SER A 10 -2.31 3.17 -19.47
C SER A 10 -2.29 4.07 -18.23
N ARG A 11 -1.49 5.15 -18.26
CA ARG A 11 -1.39 6.07 -17.13
C ARG A 11 -2.67 6.90 -16.98
N ARG A 12 -3.15 7.00 -15.75
CA ARG A 12 -4.35 7.77 -15.39
C ARG A 12 -4.11 8.56 -14.10
N GLU A 13 -4.67 9.76 -14.05
CA GLU A 13 -4.84 10.51 -12.79
C GLU A 13 -6.08 9.94 -12.09
N LEU A 14 -6.05 9.74 -10.76
CA LEU A 14 -7.17 9.17 -10.02
C LEU A 14 -8.49 9.91 -10.26
N ARG A 15 -8.43 11.23 -10.37
CA ARG A 15 -9.60 12.08 -10.64
C ARG A 15 -10.24 11.86 -12.00
N ARG A 16 -9.51 11.28 -12.96
CA ARG A 16 -9.99 11.00 -14.32
C ARG A 16 -10.47 9.58 -14.51
N VAL A 17 -10.25 8.72 -13.50
CA VAL A 17 -10.73 7.34 -13.56
C VAL A 17 -12.26 7.35 -13.52
N GLY A 18 -12.87 6.78 -14.53
CA GLY A 18 -14.30 6.74 -14.70
C GLY A 18 -14.83 5.37 -15.17
N HIS A 19 -16.09 5.34 -15.57
CA HIS A 19 -16.74 4.10 -16.01
C HIS A 19 -16.03 3.41 -17.20
N ALA A 20 -15.35 4.19 -18.05
CA ALA A 20 -14.61 3.65 -19.20
C ALA A 20 -13.34 2.87 -18.81
N ASP A 21 -12.81 3.11 -17.62
CA ASP A 21 -11.60 2.46 -17.10
C ASP A 21 -11.93 1.22 -16.26
N VAL A 22 -13.19 0.99 -15.93
CA VAL A 22 -13.62 -0.15 -15.13
C VAL A 22 -13.24 -1.47 -15.84
N GLN A 23 -12.66 -2.40 -15.07
CA GLN A 23 -12.12 -3.69 -15.53
C GLN A 23 -10.96 -3.58 -16.54
N ARG A 24 -10.32 -2.41 -16.64
CA ARG A 24 -9.12 -2.23 -17.43
C ARG A 24 -7.92 -2.06 -16.51
N LEU A 25 -6.77 -2.55 -16.94
CA LEU A 25 -5.52 -2.34 -16.21
C LEU A 25 -5.05 -0.90 -16.47
N ILE A 26 -4.89 -0.15 -15.39
CA ILE A 26 -4.40 1.23 -15.40
C ILE A 26 -3.18 1.36 -14.51
N SER A 27 -2.36 2.37 -14.78
CA SER A 27 -1.23 2.78 -13.95
C SER A 27 -1.47 4.17 -13.42
N ALA A 28 -1.26 4.40 -12.13
CA ALA A 28 -1.37 5.72 -11.52
C ALA A 28 -0.23 5.95 -10.52
N GLU A 29 0.33 7.16 -10.56
CA GLU A 29 1.27 7.61 -9.55
C GLU A 29 0.50 8.20 -8.38
N VAL A 30 0.71 7.63 -7.20
CA VAL A 30 -0.10 7.94 -6.01
C VAL A 30 0.75 7.92 -4.74
N SER A 31 0.25 8.58 -3.70
CA SER A 31 0.78 8.48 -2.35
C SER A 31 -0.12 7.60 -1.49
N VAL A 32 0.48 6.74 -0.69
CA VAL A 32 -0.24 5.88 0.26
C VAL A 32 -0.52 6.68 1.53
N THR A 33 -1.79 6.87 1.87
CA THR A 33 -2.17 7.64 3.07
C THR A 33 -2.44 6.76 4.27
N LYS A 34 -3.08 5.60 4.06
CA LYS A 34 -3.39 4.66 5.14
C LYS A 34 -3.19 3.22 4.68
N VAL A 35 -2.83 2.38 5.63
CA VAL A 35 -2.70 0.93 5.46
C VAL A 35 -3.50 0.25 6.56
N SER A 36 -4.38 -0.70 6.20
CA SER A 36 -5.17 -1.46 7.16
C SER A 36 -4.42 -2.66 7.70
N GLU A 37 -5.00 -3.28 8.71
CA GLU A 37 -4.58 -4.61 9.16
C GLU A 37 -4.79 -5.66 8.06
N ILE A 38 -3.98 -6.71 8.10
CA ILE A 38 -4.11 -7.88 7.22
C ILE A 38 -5.27 -8.73 7.72
N LYS A 39 -6.15 -9.12 6.81
CA LYS A 39 -7.28 -10.01 7.12
C LYS A 39 -7.32 -11.15 6.10
N PRO A 40 -7.34 -12.42 6.56
CA PRO A 40 -7.52 -13.54 5.66
C PRO A 40 -8.91 -13.46 5.01
N ARG A 41 -8.98 -13.64 3.70
CA ARG A 41 -10.21 -13.72 2.89
C ARG A 41 -10.33 -15.09 2.26
N ILE A 42 -11.53 -15.61 2.18
CA ILE A 42 -11.79 -16.84 1.42
C ILE A 42 -11.64 -16.51 -0.07
N HIS A 43 -10.70 -17.17 -0.72
CA HIS A 43 -10.49 -17.10 -2.16
C HIS A 43 -11.30 -18.17 -2.89
N ARG A 44 -11.33 -19.36 -2.32
CA ARG A 44 -12.08 -20.51 -2.82
C ARG A 44 -12.88 -21.13 -1.68
N SER A 45 -14.21 -21.15 -1.83
CA SER A 45 -15.13 -21.70 -0.86
C SER A 45 -15.64 -23.07 -1.30
N ILE A 46 -15.84 -23.96 -0.33
CA ILE A 46 -16.47 -25.24 -0.56
C ILE A 46 -17.74 -25.30 0.28
N PHE A 47 -18.87 -25.50 -0.41
CA PHE A 47 -20.18 -25.65 0.20
C PHE A 47 -20.67 -27.08 0.08
N GLN A 48 -21.21 -27.63 1.16
CA GLN A 48 -21.90 -28.91 1.19
C GLN A 48 -23.41 -28.68 1.06
N CYS A 49 -24.02 -29.34 0.10
CA CYS A 49 -25.46 -29.39 -0.04
C CYS A 49 -26.06 -30.40 0.94
N SER A 50 -27.34 -30.27 1.23
CA SER A 50 -28.11 -31.26 2.04
C SER A 50 -28.13 -32.68 1.43
N CYS A 51 -27.71 -32.85 0.17
CA CYS A 51 -27.53 -34.14 -0.49
C CYS A 51 -26.10 -34.68 -0.41
N ASP A 52 -25.24 -34.11 0.44
CA ASP A 52 -23.82 -34.39 0.64
C ASP A 52 -22.90 -34.07 -0.55
N TYR A 53 -23.43 -33.47 -1.62
CA TYR A 53 -22.60 -33.02 -2.74
C TYR A 53 -21.83 -31.74 -2.37
N GLU A 54 -20.54 -31.72 -2.68
CA GLU A 54 -19.67 -30.56 -2.44
C GLU A 54 -19.57 -29.70 -3.70
N ILE A 55 -19.73 -28.38 -3.53
CA ILE A 55 -19.68 -27.38 -4.60
C ILE A 55 -18.57 -26.42 -4.30
N GLU A 56 -17.67 -26.23 -5.27
CA GLU A 56 -16.59 -25.26 -5.20
C GLU A 56 -16.98 -23.97 -5.89
N ILE A 57 -16.75 -22.82 -5.23
CA ILE A 57 -16.99 -21.49 -5.79
C ILE A 57 -15.77 -20.61 -5.56
N MET A 58 -15.29 -20.01 -6.65
CA MET A 58 -14.28 -18.95 -6.60
C MET A 58 -14.93 -17.64 -6.18
N GLN A 59 -14.49 -17.08 -5.06
CA GLN A 59 -15.01 -15.84 -4.50
C GLN A 59 -14.40 -14.64 -5.24
N ARG A 60 -15.18 -14.00 -6.07
CA ARG A 60 -14.76 -12.83 -6.87
C ARG A 60 -15.05 -11.52 -6.16
N ASP A 61 -16.14 -11.46 -5.39
CA ASP A 61 -16.50 -10.29 -4.60
C ASP A 61 -15.62 -10.21 -3.34
N HIS A 62 -15.11 -9.01 -3.03
CA HIS A 62 -14.29 -8.75 -1.85
C HIS A 62 -15.13 -8.44 -0.60
N THR A 63 -16.43 -8.22 -0.76
CA THR A 63 -17.33 -7.75 0.31
C THR A 63 -18.37 -8.77 0.70
N GLU A 64 -18.82 -9.60 -0.24
CA GLU A 64 -19.87 -10.57 -0.01
C GLU A 64 -19.41 -11.98 -0.33
N LEU A 65 -19.89 -12.93 0.48
CA LEU A 65 -19.67 -14.35 0.23
C LEU A 65 -20.67 -14.83 -0.84
N GLU A 66 -20.14 -15.24 -1.98
CA GLU A 66 -20.95 -15.84 -3.04
C GLU A 66 -21.32 -17.27 -2.64
N GLU A 67 -22.62 -17.56 -2.60
CA GLU A 67 -23.15 -18.88 -2.33
C GLU A 67 -23.69 -19.54 -3.60
N PRO A 68 -23.70 -20.89 -3.71
CA PRO A 68 -24.24 -21.56 -4.88
C PRO A 68 -25.73 -21.28 -5.04
N LEU A 69 -26.16 -21.04 -6.28
CA LEU A 69 -27.56 -20.83 -6.64
C LEU A 69 -28.33 -22.17 -6.85
N GLN A 70 -27.60 -23.21 -7.24
CA GLN A 70 -28.14 -24.53 -7.55
C GLN A 70 -27.10 -25.58 -7.19
N CYS A 71 -27.55 -26.78 -6.80
CA CYS A 71 -26.69 -27.90 -6.54
C CYS A 71 -26.50 -28.74 -7.81
N ASP A 72 -25.27 -29.00 -8.20
CA ASP A 72 -24.97 -29.83 -9.37
C ASP A 72 -25.25 -31.31 -9.13
N GLY A 73 -25.30 -31.76 -7.88
CA GLY A 73 -25.57 -33.17 -7.52
C GLY A 73 -27.08 -33.51 -7.55
N CYS A 74 -27.92 -32.73 -6.89
CA CYS A 74 -29.36 -32.98 -6.84
C CYS A 74 -30.21 -32.10 -7.75
N GLY A 75 -29.63 -31.08 -8.41
CA GLY A 75 -30.31 -30.16 -9.31
C GLY A 75 -31.23 -29.13 -8.62
N GLU A 76 -31.34 -29.17 -7.30
CA GLU A 76 -32.20 -28.28 -6.54
C GLU A 76 -31.59 -26.90 -6.33
N ARG A 77 -32.47 -25.86 -6.30
CA ARG A 77 -32.04 -24.46 -6.13
C ARG A 77 -31.94 -24.04 -4.66
N LYS A 78 -31.13 -23.01 -4.42
CA LYS A 78 -31.07 -22.30 -3.14
C LYS A 78 -32.47 -21.89 -2.68
N GLY A 79 -32.87 -22.25 -1.48
CA GLY A 79 -34.20 -22.08 -0.92
C GLY A 79 -34.96 -23.39 -0.74
N ARG A 80 -34.70 -24.41 -1.58
CA ARG A 80 -35.19 -25.79 -1.35
C ARG A 80 -34.16 -26.64 -0.63
N VAL A 81 -32.89 -26.39 -0.84
CA VAL A 81 -31.77 -27.03 -0.17
C VAL A 81 -30.94 -26.00 0.58
N LYS A 82 -30.29 -26.45 1.64
CA LYS A 82 -29.36 -25.63 2.42
C LYS A 82 -27.92 -25.93 2.00
N PHE A 83 -27.15 -24.87 1.78
CA PHE A 83 -25.72 -24.95 1.58
C PHE A 83 -24.98 -24.59 2.85
N THR A 84 -24.07 -25.43 3.29
CA THR A 84 -23.25 -25.20 4.48
C THR A 84 -21.81 -25.02 4.07
N LEU A 85 -21.16 -23.94 4.50
CA LEU A 85 -19.74 -23.66 4.21
C LEU A 85 -18.85 -24.59 5.03
N ILE A 86 -17.97 -25.35 4.37
CA ILE A 86 -16.96 -26.19 4.99
C ILE A 86 -15.67 -25.38 5.13
N LYS A 87 -15.50 -24.71 6.26
CA LYS A 87 -14.37 -23.77 6.48
C LYS A 87 -13.01 -24.44 6.33
N GLU A 88 -12.87 -25.67 6.76
CA GLU A 88 -11.63 -26.45 6.77
C GLU A 88 -11.12 -26.78 5.34
N LYS A 89 -12.03 -26.82 4.37
CA LYS A 89 -11.72 -27.09 2.97
C LYS A 89 -11.55 -25.81 2.13
N CYS A 90 -11.85 -24.64 2.71
CA CYS A 90 -11.71 -23.39 2.00
C CYS A 90 -10.25 -22.96 1.85
N SER A 91 -9.92 -22.35 0.71
CA SER A 91 -8.63 -21.72 0.50
C SER A 91 -8.70 -20.26 0.89
N LEU A 92 -7.75 -19.81 1.72
CA LEU A 92 -7.64 -18.44 2.19
C LEU A 92 -6.51 -17.71 1.46
N VAL A 93 -6.64 -16.41 1.32
CA VAL A 93 -5.61 -15.48 0.84
C VAL A 93 -5.55 -14.28 1.78
N ASP A 94 -4.34 -13.80 2.06
CA ASP A 94 -4.17 -12.57 2.82
C ASP A 94 -4.65 -11.39 2.00
N ASN A 95 -5.42 -10.53 2.65
CA ASN A 95 -6.03 -9.35 2.07
C ASN A 95 -5.71 -8.13 2.94
N GLN A 96 -5.32 -7.03 2.31
CA GLN A 96 -5.03 -5.77 2.97
C GLN A 96 -5.63 -4.62 2.18
N LYS A 97 -6.25 -3.68 2.86
CA LYS A 97 -6.79 -2.47 2.24
C LYS A 97 -5.86 -1.30 2.47
N ILE A 98 -5.60 -0.53 1.44
CA ILE A 98 -4.85 0.71 1.54
C ILE A 98 -5.69 1.86 0.97
N GLU A 99 -5.49 3.05 1.51
CA GLU A 99 -6.03 4.28 0.97
C GLU A 99 -4.91 5.01 0.23
N ILE A 100 -5.16 5.33 -1.03
CA ILE A 100 -4.24 6.07 -1.89
C ILE A 100 -4.81 7.45 -2.20
N GLN A 101 -3.94 8.40 -2.48
CA GLN A 101 -4.28 9.77 -2.82
C GLN A 101 -3.41 10.27 -3.97
N GLU A 102 -3.94 11.17 -4.78
CA GLU A 102 -3.15 11.89 -5.78
C GLU A 102 -2.01 12.66 -5.12
N ILE A 103 -0.87 12.71 -5.80
CA ILE A 103 0.31 13.44 -5.35
C ILE A 103 -0.03 14.95 -5.35
N PRO A 104 0.05 15.64 -4.20
CA PRO A 104 -0.41 17.03 -4.08
C PRO A 104 0.23 17.99 -5.07
N GLU A 105 1.50 17.78 -5.44
CA GLU A 105 2.24 18.61 -6.38
C GLU A 105 1.70 18.58 -7.81
N ARG A 106 0.91 17.53 -8.15
CA ARG A 106 0.28 17.37 -9.47
C ARG A 106 -1.18 17.81 -9.51
N VAL A 107 -1.72 18.17 -8.34
CA VAL A 107 -3.09 18.65 -8.24
C VAL A 107 -3.16 20.12 -8.66
N PRO A 108 -4.08 20.51 -9.56
CA PRO A 108 -4.27 21.92 -9.92
C PRO A 108 -4.55 22.79 -8.70
N SER A 109 -4.04 24.02 -8.70
CA SER A 109 -4.25 24.97 -7.60
C SER A 109 -5.73 25.14 -7.26
N GLY A 110 -6.08 24.94 -5.99
CA GLY A 110 -7.45 25.05 -5.47
C GLY A 110 -8.33 23.81 -5.61
N ALA A 111 -7.84 22.72 -6.23
CA ALA A 111 -8.54 21.45 -6.26
C ALA A 111 -8.14 20.57 -5.07
N GLN A 112 -9.09 19.75 -4.58
CA GLN A 112 -8.79 18.72 -3.61
C GLN A 112 -8.18 17.50 -4.32
N PRO A 113 -7.15 16.85 -3.73
CA PRO A 113 -6.64 15.59 -4.24
C PRO A 113 -7.71 14.49 -4.17
N SER A 114 -7.86 13.74 -5.24
CA SER A 114 -8.73 12.56 -5.24
C SER A 114 -8.09 11.43 -4.44
N SER A 115 -8.91 10.67 -3.73
CA SER A 115 -8.49 9.48 -2.99
C SER A 115 -9.22 8.26 -3.48
N GLY A 116 -8.67 7.09 -3.22
CA GLY A 116 -9.28 5.82 -3.59
C GLY A 116 -8.88 4.69 -2.65
N MET A 117 -9.73 3.67 -2.55
CA MET A 117 -9.43 2.46 -1.81
C MET A 117 -8.86 1.40 -2.74
N VAL A 118 -7.74 0.80 -2.34
CA VAL A 118 -7.08 -0.27 -3.09
C VAL A 118 -7.00 -1.52 -2.23
N ILE A 119 -7.23 -2.66 -2.87
CA ILE A 119 -7.14 -3.97 -2.25
C ILE A 119 -5.85 -4.65 -2.72
N LEU A 120 -5.05 -5.08 -1.76
CA LEU A 120 -3.84 -5.87 -1.93
C LEU A 120 -4.12 -7.31 -1.55
N GLU A 121 -3.66 -8.27 -2.34
CA GLU A 121 -3.82 -9.70 -2.06
C GLU A 121 -2.51 -10.48 -2.21
N GLY A 122 -2.36 -11.48 -1.36
CA GLY A 122 -1.25 -12.42 -1.38
C GLY A 122 0.10 -11.77 -1.17
N ASP A 123 0.99 -11.88 -2.15
CA ASP A 123 2.37 -11.37 -2.10
C ASP A 123 2.50 -9.84 -2.14
N LEU A 124 1.42 -9.10 -2.42
CA LEU A 124 1.42 -7.64 -2.37
C LEU A 124 1.17 -7.09 -0.95
N VAL A 125 0.70 -7.93 -0.04
CA VAL A 125 0.43 -7.55 1.33
C VAL A 125 1.74 -7.13 2.02
N ASN A 126 1.70 -6.05 2.81
CA ASN A 126 2.86 -5.44 3.51
C ASN A 126 3.98 -4.88 2.62
N ARG A 127 3.77 -4.76 1.31
CA ARG A 127 4.80 -4.17 0.42
C ARG A 127 4.83 -2.66 0.42
N VAL A 128 3.79 -2.02 0.90
CA VAL A 128 3.67 -0.56 0.88
C VAL A 128 3.52 -0.01 2.30
N LEU A 129 4.15 1.12 2.55
CA LEU A 129 4.08 1.81 3.84
C LEU A 129 3.30 3.13 3.70
N PRO A 130 2.63 3.59 4.77
CA PRO A 130 2.00 4.90 4.78
C PRO A 130 3.04 6.00 4.50
N GLY A 131 2.67 6.99 3.69
CA GLY A 131 3.54 8.09 3.31
C GLY A 131 4.45 7.83 2.11
N THR A 132 4.51 6.60 1.58
CA THR A 132 5.31 6.30 0.40
C THR A 132 4.62 6.72 -0.90
N ARG A 133 5.42 7.10 -1.90
CA ARG A 133 4.96 7.32 -3.28
C ARG A 133 5.19 6.06 -4.08
N ILE A 134 4.19 5.65 -4.82
CA ILE A 134 4.22 4.43 -5.60
C ILE A 134 3.60 4.66 -6.98
N ILE A 135 4.03 3.88 -7.95
CA ILE A 135 3.31 3.67 -9.19
C ILE A 135 2.45 2.42 -8.99
N ALA A 136 1.15 2.61 -8.91
CA ALA A 136 0.18 1.57 -8.68
C ALA A 136 -0.40 1.07 -10.00
N ASN A 137 -0.12 -0.17 -10.36
CA ASN A 137 -0.76 -0.83 -11.49
C ASN A 137 -1.98 -1.59 -10.96
N MET A 138 -3.16 -1.15 -11.32
CA MET A 138 -4.40 -1.58 -10.68
C MET A 138 -5.57 -1.67 -11.66
N ILE A 139 -6.58 -2.43 -11.29
CA ILE A 139 -7.82 -2.59 -12.05
C ILE A 139 -8.96 -1.96 -11.26
N PRO A 140 -9.59 -0.87 -11.77
CA PRO A 140 -10.79 -0.31 -11.17
C PRO A 140 -11.94 -1.31 -11.22
N GLN A 141 -12.60 -1.50 -10.09
CA GLN A 141 -13.79 -2.35 -9.95
C GLN A 141 -14.91 -1.53 -9.34
N MET A 142 -16.15 -1.96 -9.58
CA MET A 142 -17.32 -1.31 -9.03
C MET A 142 -17.98 -2.19 -7.97
N HIS A 143 -18.35 -1.57 -6.87
CA HIS A 143 -19.19 -2.18 -5.86
C HIS A 143 -20.48 -1.39 -5.72
N SER A 144 -21.62 -2.08 -5.60
CA SER A 144 -22.92 -1.41 -5.43
C SER A 144 -23.02 -0.81 -4.03
N GLU A 145 -23.23 0.49 -3.95
CA GLU A 145 -23.54 1.14 -2.68
C GLU A 145 -24.87 0.62 -2.13
N ARG A 146 -24.89 0.21 -0.86
CA ARG A 146 -26.10 -0.23 -0.16
C ARG A 146 -26.48 0.77 0.92
N LYS A 147 -27.69 1.29 0.85
CA LYS A 147 -28.31 2.02 1.97
C LYS A 147 -29.28 1.10 2.68
N GLY A 148 -28.78 0.42 3.72
CA GLY A 148 -29.56 -0.62 4.42
C GLY A 148 -29.82 -1.83 3.53
N SER A 149 -31.08 -2.28 3.40
CA SER A 149 -31.48 -3.41 2.55
C SER A 149 -31.79 -3.03 1.10
N ARG A 150 -31.74 -1.73 0.74
CA ARG A 150 -32.07 -1.25 -0.60
C ARG A 150 -30.81 -1.11 -1.45
N LYS A 151 -30.86 -1.67 -2.67
CA LYS A 151 -29.84 -1.46 -3.69
C LYS A 151 -30.01 -0.06 -4.29
N THR A 152 -28.94 0.73 -4.32
CA THR A 152 -28.90 2.02 -5.02
C THR A 152 -28.37 1.84 -6.43
N PRO A 153 -28.70 2.71 -7.40
CA PRO A 153 -28.09 2.72 -8.72
C PRO A 153 -26.68 3.33 -8.73
N LEU A 154 -26.16 3.72 -7.57
CA LEU A 154 -24.82 4.30 -7.41
C LEU A 154 -23.80 3.20 -7.12
N PHE A 155 -22.62 3.36 -7.69
CA PHE A 155 -21.51 2.44 -7.52
C PHE A 155 -20.30 3.22 -6.99
N GLU A 156 -19.61 2.63 -6.03
CA GLU A 156 -18.29 3.08 -5.59
C GLU A 156 -17.22 2.37 -6.40
N ILE A 157 -16.19 3.12 -6.80
CA ILE A 157 -15.03 2.56 -7.47
C ILE A 157 -13.99 2.24 -6.41
N PHE A 158 -13.52 1.01 -6.39
CA PHE A 158 -12.34 0.59 -5.67
C PHE A 158 -11.35 -0.05 -6.65
N TYR A 159 -10.13 -0.23 -6.22
CA TYR A 159 -9.07 -0.73 -7.08
C TYR A 159 -8.52 -2.05 -6.57
N SER A 160 -8.32 -3.01 -7.47
CA SER A 160 -7.59 -4.24 -7.19
C SER A 160 -6.16 -4.07 -7.66
N MET A 161 -5.18 -4.17 -6.77
CA MET A 161 -3.78 -4.02 -7.08
C MET A 161 -3.27 -5.23 -7.88
N VAL A 162 -2.58 -4.96 -8.97
CA VAL A 162 -1.91 -5.98 -9.78
C VAL A 162 -0.42 -6.02 -9.47
N SER A 163 0.22 -4.85 -9.43
CA SER A 163 1.62 -4.70 -9.04
C SER A 163 1.89 -3.31 -8.48
N VAL A 164 3.00 -3.18 -7.79
CA VAL A 164 3.47 -1.93 -7.18
C VAL A 164 4.90 -1.72 -7.62
N GLU A 165 5.15 -0.55 -8.22
CA GLU A 165 6.50 -0.07 -8.47
C GLU A 165 6.78 1.05 -7.47
N ALA A 166 7.78 0.87 -6.62
CA ALA A 166 8.18 1.91 -5.69
C ALA A 166 8.93 3.00 -6.46
N GLU A 167 8.48 4.24 -6.35
CA GLU A 167 9.20 5.40 -6.92
C GLU A 167 10.43 5.74 -6.08
N THR A 168 10.42 5.34 -4.82
CA THR A 168 11.51 5.53 -3.87
C THR A 168 11.84 4.18 -3.27
N GLU A 169 13.07 3.73 -3.41
CA GLU A 169 13.56 2.58 -2.66
C GLU A 169 13.33 2.82 -1.17
N PRO A 170 12.71 1.88 -0.45
CA PRO A 170 12.56 2.04 1.00
C PRO A 170 13.95 2.24 1.60
N PHE A 171 14.10 3.26 2.45
CA PHE A 171 15.39 3.60 3.13
C PHE A 171 16.04 2.41 3.85
N THR A 172 15.33 1.32 4.02
CA THR A 172 15.81 0.06 4.60
C THR A 172 16.65 -0.79 3.64
N GLU A 173 16.63 -0.50 2.33
CA GLU A 173 17.34 -1.26 1.29
C GLU A 173 18.41 -0.42 0.58
N ILE A 174 18.96 0.61 1.23
CA ILE A 174 20.13 1.31 0.70
C ILE A 174 21.30 0.33 0.77
N ASN A 175 21.62 -0.30 -0.36
CA ASN A 175 22.83 -1.07 -0.51
C ASN A 175 23.99 -0.09 -0.60
N ILE A 176 24.78 -0.03 0.46
CA ILE A 176 26.02 0.76 0.47
C ILE A 176 27.06 -0.06 -0.28
N GLU A 177 27.44 0.40 -1.47
CA GLU A 177 28.48 -0.21 -2.28
C GLU A 177 29.88 0.19 -1.79
N GLU A 178 30.92 -0.56 -2.20
CA GLU A 178 32.29 -0.24 -1.80
C GLU A 178 32.74 1.13 -2.33
N ASP A 179 32.20 1.57 -3.45
CA ASP A 179 32.48 2.88 -4.04
C ASP A 179 31.94 4.01 -3.16
N ASP A 180 30.73 3.87 -2.57
CA ASP A 180 30.15 4.83 -1.63
C ASP A 180 31.01 4.96 -0.38
N ILE A 181 31.52 3.81 0.13
CA ILE A 181 32.41 3.79 1.30
C ILE A 181 33.71 4.52 1.00
N ASN A 182 34.27 4.33 -0.20
CA ASN A 182 35.52 4.99 -0.61
C ASN A 182 35.30 6.50 -0.80
N GLU A 183 34.17 6.92 -1.35
CA GLU A 183 33.79 8.32 -1.50
C GLU A 183 33.64 9.00 -0.12
N ILE A 184 32.94 8.36 0.83
CA ILE A 184 32.80 8.85 2.21
C ILE A 184 34.18 8.99 2.89
N LYS A 185 35.07 8.00 2.77
CA LYS A 185 36.41 8.05 3.34
C LYS A 185 37.22 9.20 2.76
N SER A 186 37.20 9.36 1.44
CA SER A 186 37.90 10.44 0.74
C SER A 186 37.39 11.83 1.17
N LEU A 187 36.08 11.95 1.37
CA LEU A 187 35.43 13.18 1.83
C LEU A 187 35.87 13.52 3.26
N VAL A 188 35.92 12.52 4.15
CA VAL A 188 36.36 12.70 5.54
C VAL A 188 37.85 13.10 5.59
N GLU A 189 38.70 12.48 4.78
CA GLU A 189 40.16 12.81 4.74
C GLU A 189 40.42 14.21 4.18
N ASN A 190 39.74 14.59 3.10
CA ASN A 190 39.93 15.85 2.41
C ASN A 190 39.30 17.06 3.12
N ARG A 191 38.23 16.84 3.91
CA ARG A 191 37.45 17.92 4.55
C ARG A 191 37.28 17.77 6.05
N ARG A 192 38.27 17.21 6.72
CA ARG A 192 38.22 16.90 8.17
C ARG A 192 37.86 18.11 9.04
N ASP A 193 38.40 19.27 8.72
CA ASP A 193 38.19 20.49 9.51
C ASP A 193 36.82 21.13 9.28
N ASP A 194 36.26 20.99 8.08
CA ASP A 194 34.96 21.59 7.67
C ASP A 194 33.81 20.58 7.65
N LEU A 195 34.04 19.33 8.06
CA LEU A 195 33.07 18.24 7.95
C LEU A 195 31.77 18.54 8.70
N LEU A 196 31.84 19.13 9.89
CA LEU A 196 30.69 19.49 10.68
C LEU A 196 29.84 20.57 9.99
N GLU A 197 30.49 21.58 9.42
CA GLU A 197 29.80 22.65 8.68
C GLU A 197 29.14 22.11 7.41
N LEU A 198 29.77 21.19 6.72
CA LEU A 198 29.24 20.49 5.56
C LEU A 198 27.98 19.70 5.93
N LEU A 199 28.02 18.93 7.02
CA LEU A 199 26.86 18.18 7.51
C LEU A 199 25.71 19.10 7.92
N ILE A 200 25.98 20.19 8.62
CA ILE A 200 24.98 21.19 9.01
C ILE A 200 24.32 21.81 7.77
N SER A 201 25.13 22.14 6.76
CA SER A 201 24.61 22.74 5.52
C SER A 201 23.81 21.77 4.66
N SER A 202 24.09 20.48 4.73
CA SER A 202 23.36 19.43 4.01
C SER A 202 21.97 19.15 4.57
N ILE A 203 21.72 19.49 5.86
CA ILE A 203 20.39 19.34 6.47
C ILE A 203 19.45 20.43 5.93
N ALA A 204 18.41 19.98 5.20
CA ALA A 204 17.41 20.85 4.59
C ALA A 204 18.03 22.06 3.85
N PRO A 205 18.79 21.83 2.76
CA PRO A 205 19.55 22.89 2.08
C PRO A 205 18.65 23.99 1.49
N SER A 206 17.39 23.69 1.21
CA SER A 206 16.40 24.66 0.71
C SER A 206 15.96 25.69 1.76
N ILE A 207 16.22 25.44 3.04
CA ILE A 207 15.86 26.35 4.13
C ILE A 207 17.05 27.25 4.44
N PHE A 208 16.91 28.56 4.18
CA PHE A 208 17.95 29.52 4.50
C PHE A 208 18.25 29.54 6.01
N ALA A 209 19.52 29.32 6.38
CA ALA A 209 19.96 29.27 7.76
C ALA A 209 20.14 30.68 8.32
N THR A 210 19.15 31.20 9.03
CA THR A 210 19.34 32.33 9.95
C THR A 210 20.19 31.87 11.15
N ARG A 211 20.75 32.81 11.92
CA ARG A 211 21.58 32.49 13.10
C ARG A 211 20.89 31.50 14.07
N THR A 212 19.60 31.63 14.27
CA THR A 212 18.79 30.72 15.11
C THR A 212 18.64 29.34 14.46
N LEU A 213 18.32 29.27 13.17
CA LEU A 213 18.15 28.02 12.42
C LEU A 213 19.45 27.24 12.27
N TYR A 214 20.60 27.92 12.25
CA TYR A 214 21.91 27.27 12.28
C TYR A 214 22.05 26.37 13.53
N TRP A 215 21.69 26.85 14.71
CA TRP A 215 21.74 26.05 15.93
C TRP A 215 20.77 24.87 15.91
N VAL A 216 19.59 25.07 15.32
CA VAL A 216 18.62 23.98 15.12
C VAL A 216 19.18 22.92 14.19
N LYS A 217 19.72 23.28 13.03
CA LYS A 217 20.35 22.36 12.08
C LYS A 217 21.54 21.63 12.74
N ARG A 218 22.37 22.33 13.51
CA ARG A 218 23.47 21.73 14.26
C ARG A 218 22.97 20.71 15.27
N SER A 219 21.91 21.01 16.00
CA SER A 219 21.31 20.06 16.95
C SER A 219 20.78 18.82 16.25
N LEU A 220 20.13 18.97 15.10
CA LEU A 220 19.68 17.86 14.28
C LEU A 220 20.82 17.01 13.75
N ALA A 221 21.91 17.64 13.26
CA ALA A 221 23.11 16.93 12.83
C ALA A 221 23.70 16.08 13.96
N LEU A 222 23.82 16.64 15.16
CA LEU A 222 24.32 15.91 16.32
C LEU A 222 23.38 14.78 16.76
N GLN A 223 22.07 14.94 16.61
CA GLN A 223 21.08 13.92 16.93
C GLN A 223 21.19 12.69 16.03
N LEU A 224 21.60 12.84 14.75
CA LEU A 224 21.82 11.71 13.84
C LEU A 224 22.91 10.74 14.36
N PHE A 225 23.92 11.23 15.08
CA PHE A 225 24.97 10.39 15.69
C PHE A 225 24.50 9.69 16.97
N GLY A 226 23.35 10.06 17.52
CA GLY A 226 22.82 9.51 18.75
C GLY A 226 23.60 9.93 19.99
N GLY A 227 23.21 9.38 21.13
CA GLY A 227 23.90 9.58 22.41
C GLY A 227 24.79 8.39 22.79
N VAL A 228 25.79 8.64 23.63
CA VAL A 228 26.58 7.55 24.22
C VAL A 228 25.72 6.86 25.28
N ALA A 229 25.57 5.56 25.16
CA ALA A 229 24.88 4.77 26.18
C ALA A 229 25.66 4.83 27.49
N ARG A 230 25.02 5.33 28.54
CA ARG A 230 25.60 5.40 29.89
C ARG A 230 24.83 4.48 30.82
N VAL A 231 25.54 3.79 31.66
CA VAL A 231 24.98 3.00 32.76
C VAL A 231 25.29 3.75 34.05
N SER A 232 24.25 4.19 34.73
CA SER A 232 24.36 4.82 36.04
C SER A 232 24.72 3.79 37.11
N PRO A 233 25.27 4.22 38.27
CA PRO A 233 25.63 3.29 39.36
C PRO A 233 24.46 2.45 39.89
N ASP A 234 23.23 2.90 39.68
CA ASP A 234 21.99 2.21 40.02
C ASP A 234 21.54 1.16 38.96
N GLY A 235 22.33 0.96 37.90
CA GLY A 235 22.03 0.05 36.79
C GLY A 235 21.08 0.62 35.72
N THR A 236 20.62 1.86 35.86
CA THR A 236 19.72 2.49 34.86
C THR A 236 20.53 2.79 33.59
N ARG A 237 20.03 2.36 32.45
CA ARG A 237 20.60 2.67 31.13
C ARG A 237 19.92 3.91 30.55
N THR A 238 20.71 4.95 30.30
CA THR A 238 20.29 6.14 29.53
C THR A 238 21.01 6.14 28.20
N ARG A 239 20.24 6.48 27.14
CA ARG A 239 20.74 6.59 25.76
C ARG A 239 20.59 8.01 25.27
#